data_daefa4cc3512d5ac7a97b76fb94d5284
#
_entry.id   daefa4cc3512d5ac7a97b76fb94d5284
#
_cell.length_a   1.000
_cell.length_b   1.000
_cell.length_c   1.000
_cell.angle_alpha   90.00
_cell.angle_beta   90.00
_cell.angle_gamma   90.00
#
_symmetry.space_group_name_H-M   'P 1'
#
loop_
_entity.id
_entity.type
_entity.pdbx_description
1 polymer ?
#
loop_
_entity_poly.entity_id
_entity_poly.type
_entity_poly.pdbx_seq_one_letter_code
_entity_poly.pdbx_strand_id
1 'polypeptide(L)'
;MKKVLKIILATVLFIFIAIQFYQPALNVDKGQVYTTDFTQVYKMPIEIKAMFQTSCYDCHSNNTNYVWYDYVQPARTLVGTHIKNAKEDLNFNEWGTYSNRKQERLLNSIKEQIETKQMPLSSYTLMHKNAKLNN
;
A
#
# COMPACT_ATOMS: atom_id res chain seq x y z
N MET A 1 -30.42 21.55 -23.30
CA MET A 1 -29.98 20.80 -22.11
C MET A 1 -29.64 19.34 -22.40
N LYS A 2 -30.54 18.48 -22.93
CA LYS A 2 -30.28 17.04 -23.18
C LYS A 2 -29.08 16.76 -24.11
N LYS A 3 -28.85 17.57 -25.17
CA LYS A 3 -27.70 17.41 -26.08
C LYS A 3 -26.38 17.70 -25.38
N VAL A 4 -26.29 18.79 -24.59
CA VAL A 4 -25.08 19.17 -23.84
C VAL A 4 -24.72 18.09 -22.81
N LEU A 5 -25.72 17.57 -22.07
CA LEU A 5 -25.48 16.47 -21.12
C LEU A 5 -24.93 15.21 -21.79
N LYS A 6 -25.46 14.84 -22.98
CA LYS A 6 -24.94 13.68 -23.75
C LYS A 6 -23.47 13.90 -24.17
N ILE A 7 -23.12 15.11 -24.62
CA ILE A 7 -21.74 15.44 -24.99
C ILE A 7 -20.82 15.33 -23.78
N ILE A 8 -21.20 15.89 -22.64
CA ILE A 8 -20.42 15.80 -21.40
C ILE A 8 -20.20 14.34 -21.00
N LEU A 9 -21.26 13.52 -20.96
CA LEU A 9 -21.15 12.10 -20.63
C LEU A 9 -20.25 11.33 -21.61
N ALA A 10 -20.38 11.59 -22.92
CA ALA A 10 -19.52 10.96 -23.92
C ALA A 10 -18.05 11.37 -23.75
N THR A 11 -17.78 12.63 -23.45
CA THR A 11 -16.42 13.13 -23.20
C THR A 11 -15.82 12.50 -21.94
N VAL A 12 -16.57 12.43 -20.85
CA VAL A 12 -16.12 11.80 -19.59
C VAL A 12 -15.83 10.32 -19.83
N LEU A 13 -16.70 9.61 -20.52
CA LEU A 13 -16.49 8.19 -20.87
C LEU A 13 -15.26 8.00 -21.74
N PHE A 14 -15.07 8.86 -22.74
CA PHE A 14 -13.87 8.83 -23.60
C PHE A 14 -12.58 9.03 -22.79
N ILE A 15 -12.55 10.04 -21.90
CA ILE A 15 -11.41 10.29 -21.03
C ILE A 15 -11.18 9.07 -20.12
N PHE A 16 -12.24 8.52 -19.51
CA PHE A 16 -12.13 7.35 -18.66
C PHE A 16 -11.54 6.16 -19.42
N ILE A 17 -11.96 5.89 -20.64
CA ILE A 17 -11.38 4.82 -21.46
C ILE A 17 -9.93 5.14 -21.83
N ALA A 18 -9.62 6.37 -22.19
CA ALA A 18 -8.27 6.78 -22.57
C ALA A 18 -7.27 6.58 -21.43
N ILE A 19 -7.62 6.94 -20.19
CA ILE A 19 -6.73 6.77 -19.04
C ILE A 19 -6.46 5.30 -18.70
N GLN A 20 -7.32 4.33 -19.12
CA GLN A 20 -7.07 2.91 -18.87
C GLN A 20 -5.82 2.39 -19.60
N PHE A 21 -5.36 3.06 -20.65
CA PHE A 21 -4.11 2.68 -21.33
C PHE A 21 -2.85 3.05 -20.54
N TYR A 22 -2.95 3.94 -19.55
CA TYR A 22 -1.86 4.24 -18.64
C TYR A 22 -1.80 3.17 -17.53
N GLN A 23 -0.84 2.25 -17.64
CA GLN A 23 -0.71 1.10 -16.75
C GLN A 23 0.68 1.09 -16.07
N PRO A 24 0.90 1.84 -14.97
CA PRO A 24 2.16 1.80 -14.25
C PRO A 24 2.46 0.39 -13.73
N ALA A 25 3.76 0.08 -13.58
CA ALA A 25 4.20 -1.24 -13.11
C ALA A 25 3.62 -1.56 -11.73
N LEU A 26 3.28 -2.83 -11.54
CA LEU A 26 2.83 -3.35 -10.25
C LEU A 26 4.04 -3.58 -9.32
N ASN A 27 3.83 -3.41 -8.03
CA ASN A 27 4.79 -3.75 -6.99
C ASN A 27 4.67 -5.24 -6.65
N VAL A 28 5.33 -6.08 -7.44
CA VAL A 28 5.34 -7.54 -7.27
C VAL A 28 6.77 -8.06 -7.38
N ASP A 29 7.16 -8.91 -6.45
CA ASP A 29 8.52 -9.44 -6.32
C ASP A 29 8.71 -10.84 -6.94
N LYS A 30 7.67 -11.39 -7.55
CA LYS A 30 7.65 -12.73 -8.17
C LYS A 30 8.09 -13.86 -7.22
N GLY A 31 7.83 -13.70 -5.92
CA GLY A 31 8.15 -14.72 -4.91
C GLY A 31 9.60 -14.68 -4.40
N GLN A 32 10.28 -13.53 -4.51
CA GLN A 32 11.62 -13.36 -3.96
C GLN A 32 11.60 -13.47 -2.43
N VAL A 33 12.57 -14.21 -1.87
CA VAL A 33 12.75 -14.34 -0.43
C VAL A 33 13.72 -13.28 0.07
N TYR A 34 13.28 -12.48 1.04
CA TYR A 34 14.07 -11.42 1.65
C TYR A 34 14.59 -11.86 3.02
N THR A 35 15.87 -12.20 3.11
CA THR A 35 16.52 -12.57 4.40
C THR A 35 16.64 -11.38 5.35
N THR A 36 16.55 -10.15 4.84
CA THR A 36 16.59 -8.89 5.58
C THR A 36 15.22 -8.40 6.01
N ASP A 37 14.15 -9.16 5.73
CA ASP A 37 12.78 -8.81 6.07
C ASP A 37 12.58 -8.65 7.58
N PHE A 38 11.77 -7.68 7.97
CA PHE A 38 11.44 -7.36 9.36
C PHE A 38 11.01 -8.59 10.18
N THR A 39 10.19 -9.45 9.59
CA THR A 39 9.71 -10.67 10.25
C THR A 39 10.73 -11.81 10.28
N GLN A 40 11.84 -11.68 9.57
CA GLN A 40 12.99 -12.57 9.65
C GLN A 40 14.01 -12.06 10.67
N VAL A 41 14.21 -10.77 10.76
CA VAL A 41 15.12 -10.13 11.71
C VAL A 41 14.60 -10.25 13.14
N TYR A 42 13.29 -10.06 13.34
CA TYR A 42 12.67 -10.18 14.66
C TYR A 42 11.80 -11.44 14.76
N LYS A 43 12.10 -12.27 15.76
CA LYS A 43 11.21 -13.38 16.15
C LYS A 43 9.99 -12.80 16.86
N MET A 44 8.84 -12.89 16.24
CA MET A 44 7.59 -12.37 16.78
C MET A 44 6.50 -13.45 16.79
N PRO A 45 5.48 -13.33 17.67
CA PRO A 45 4.30 -14.18 17.64
C PRO A 45 3.62 -14.17 16.28
N ILE A 46 3.03 -15.30 15.90
CA ILE A 46 2.40 -15.47 14.59
C ILE A 46 1.27 -14.47 14.36
N GLU A 47 0.56 -14.11 15.43
CA GLU A 47 -0.54 -13.14 15.41
C GLU A 47 -0.03 -11.73 15.05
N ILE A 48 1.09 -11.33 15.65
CA ILE A 48 1.73 -10.04 15.35
C ILE A 48 2.26 -10.02 13.91
N LYS A 49 2.89 -11.13 13.47
CA LYS A 49 3.33 -11.25 12.08
C LYS A 49 2.17 -11.12 11.11
N ALA A 50 1.05 -11.82 11.35
CA ALA A 50 -0.15 -11.75 10.52
C ALA A 50 -0.72 -10.32 10.48
N MET A 51 -0.70 -9.62 11.61
CA MET A 51 -1.16 -8.24 11.73
C MET A 51 -0.33 -7.30 10.85
N PHE A 52 1.00 -7.37 10.89
CA PHE A 52 1.87 -6.61 10.00
C PHE A 52 1.61 -6.93 8.53
N GLN A 53 1.51 -8.22 8.18
CA GLN A 53 1.28 -8.66 6.81
C GLN A 53 -0.06 -8.13 6.25
N THR A 54 -1.11 -8.11 7.07
CA THR A 54 -2.44 -7.68 6.64
C THR A 54 -2.60 -6.16 6.59
N SER A 55 -1.93 -5.44 7.52
CA SER A 55 -2.21 -4.01 7.72
C SER A 55 -1.13 -3.09 7.14
N CYS A 56 0.07 -3.60 6.87
CA CYS A 56 1.23 -2.76 6.53
C CYS A 56 1.92 -3.19 5.22
N TYR A 57 2.08 -4.50 4.99
CA TYR A 57 2.94 -5.02 3.93
C TYR A 57 2.47 -4.68 2.52
N ASP A 58 1.18 -4.51 2.28
CA ASP A 58 0.68 -4.14 0.94
C ASP A 58 1.28 -2.83 0.43
N CYS A 59 1.60 -1.89 1.34
CA CYS A 59 2.23 -0.63 0.96
C CYS A 59 3.73 -0.58 1.30
N HIS A 60 4.16 -1.22 2.40
CA HIS A 60 5.50 -1.11 2.94
C HIS A 60 6.37 -2.35 2.66
N SER A 61 6.10 -3.09 1.57
CA SER A 61 6.93 -4.20 1.11
C SER A 61 7.14 -4.19 -0.39
N ASN A 62 7.94 -5.13 -0.90
CA ASN A 62 8.18 -5.30 -2.34
C ASN A 62 7.11 -6.15 -3.04
N ASN A 63 6.08 -6.57 -2.30
CA ASN A 63 5.01 -7.38 -2.87
C ASN A 63 3.64 -6.95 -2.30
N THR A 64 2.77 -6.46 -3.16
CA THR A 64 1.43 -6.00 -2.84
C THR A 64 0.39 -7.02 -3.29
N ASN A 65 -0.60 -7.31 -2.44
CA ASN A 65 -1.75 -8.13 -2.80
C ASN A 65 -2.81 -7.26 -3.48
N TYR A 66 -2.72 -7.16 -4.79
CA TYR A 66 -3.64 -6.35 -5.59
C TYR A 66 -5.03 -6.96 -5.68
N VAL A 67 -6.06 -6.11 -5.52
CA VAL A 67 -7.46 -6.46 -5.71
C VAL A 67 -8.00 -5.86 -7.01
N TRP A 68 -9.19 -6.24 -7.44
CA TRP A 68 -9.72 -5.90 -8.77
C TRP A 68 -9.70 -4.41 -9.11
N TYR A 69 -9.99 -3.50 -8.17
CA TYR A 69 -10.02 -2.06 -8.42
C TYR A 69 -8.62 -1.46 -8.59
N ASP A 70 -7.57 -2.12 -8.11
CA ASP A 70 -6.17 -1.68 -8.31
C ASP A 70 -5.71 -1.83 -9.76
N TYR A 71 -6.51 -2.51 -10.59
CA TYR A 71 -6.25 -2.63 -12.04
C TYR A 71 -7.01 -1.59 -12.87
N VAL A 72 -7.85 -0.75 -12.24
CA VAL A 72 -8.70 0.25 -12.90
C VAL A 72 -8.22 1.66 -12.56
N GLN A 73 -8.07 2.50 -13.58
CA GLN A 73 -7.76 3.92 -13.38
C GLN A 73 -8.99 4.71 -12.92
N PRO A 74 -8.82 5.71 -12.05
CA PRO A 74 -7.56 6.27 -11.52
C PRO A 74 -7.00 5.56 -10.29
N ALA A 75 -7.71 4.55 -9.73
CA ALA A 75 -7.31 3.88 -8.50
C ALA A 75 -5.90 3.26 -8.61
N ARG A 76 -5.57 2.64 -9.75
CA ARG A 76 -4.24 2.07 -9.99
C ARG A 76 -3.10 3.07 -9.79
N THR A 77 -3.23 4.26 -10.34
CA THR A 77 -2.20 5.31 -10.18
C THR A 77 -2.12 5.80 -8.75
N LEU A 78 -3.26 6.00 -8.10
CA LEU A 78 -3.33 6.45 -6.70
C LEU A 78 -2.66 5.44 -5.76
N VAL A 79 -3.04 4.17 -5.86
CA VAL A 79 -2.46 3.07 -5.06
C VAL A 79 -0.96 2.93 -5.34
N GLY A 80 -0.55 2.91 -6.60
CA GLY A 80 0.86 2.83 -6.97
C GLY A 80 1.71 3.97 -6.41
N THR A 81 1.16 5.19 -6.37
CA THR A 81 1.84 6.35 -5.75
C THR A 81 1.96 6.18 -4.24
N HIS A 82 0.90 5.71 -3.58
CA HIS A 82 0.95 5.44 -2.12
C HIS A 82 1.98 4.36 -1.78
N ILE A 83 2.03 3.27 -2.54
CA ILE A 83 3.02 2.20 -2.34
C ILE A 83 4.45 2.72 -2.54
N LYS A 84 4.67 3.51 -3.60
CA LYS A 84 5.99 4.09 -3.87
C LYS A 84 6.46 4.94 -2.69
N ASN A 85 5.65 5.90 -2.25
CA ASN A 85 5.97 6.80 -1.15
C ASN A 85 6.17 6.02 0.17
N ALA A 86 5.29 5.06 0.45
CA ALA A 86 5.38 4.21 1.63
C ALA A 86 6.72 3.45 1.69
N LYS A 87 7.18 2.91 0.57
CA LYS A 87 8.47 2.19 0.49
C LYS A 87 9.68 3.11 0.59
N GLU A 88 9.59 4.36 0.13
CA GLU A 88 10.65 5.36 0.31
C GLU A 88 10.84 5.69 1.79
N ASP A 89 9.75 5.77 2.55
CA ASP A 89 9.80 6.03 4.00
C ASP A 89 10.25 4.77 4.78
N LEU A 90 9.64 3.63 4.50
CA LEU A 90 9.85 2.36 5.17
C LEU A 90 9.58 1.19 4.24
N ASN A 91 10.55 0.32 4.03
CA ASN A 91 10.39 -0.96 3.35
C ASN A 91 10.76 -2.11 4.30
N PHE A 92 9.77 -2.91 4.70
CA PHE A 92 9.98 -4.02 5.64
C PHE A 92 10.91 -5.11 5.07
N ASN A 93 10.93 -5.33 3.75
CA ASN A 93 11.83 -6.31 3.15
C ASN A 93 13.31 -5.90 3.23
N GLU A 94 13.59 -4.60 3.40
CA GLU A 94 14.94 -4.05 3.52
C GLU A 94 15.36 -3.79 4.97
N TRP A 95 14.55 -4.15 5.94
CA TRP A 95 14.74 -3.79 7.35
C TRP A 95 16.13 -4.09 7.87
N GLY A 96 16.67 -5.28 7.61
CA GLY A 96 17.99 -5.70 8.06
C GLY A 96 19.15 -4.93 7.41
N THR A 97 18.89 -4.14 6.36
CA THR A 97 19.89 -3.26 5.73
C THR A 97 19.98 -1.89 6.40
N TYR A 98 18.99 -1.53 7.21
CA TYR A 98 18.96 -0.24 7.89
C TYR A 98 19.91 -0.23 9.08
N SER A 99 20.58 0.90 9.31
CA SER A 99 21.38 1.10 10.52
C SER A 99 20.51 1.02 11.80
N ASN A 100 21.08 0.62 12.92
CA ASN A 100 20.36 0.52 14.20
C ASN A 100 19.61 1.82 14.56
N ARG A 101 20.23 2.97 14.33
CA ARG A 101 19.60 4.29 14.55
C ARG A 101 18.38 4.51 13.66
N LYS A 102 18.44 4.07 12.39
CA LYS A 102 17.29 4.15 11.48
C LYS A 102 16.18 3.21 11.92
N GLN A 103 16.53 1.97 12.30
CA GLN A 103 15.56 0.99 12.81
C GLN A 103 14.83 1.51 14.05
N GLU A 104 15.56 2.04 15.04
CA GLU A 104 14.97 2.63 16.26
C GLU A 104 14.00 3.79 15.93
N ARG A 105 14.42 4.71 15.07
CA ARG A 105 13.56 5.82 14.62
C ARG A 105 12.30 5.31 13.94
N LEU A 106 12.43 4.31 13.07
CA LEU A 106 11.28 3.73 12.35
C LEU A 106 10.32 2.99 13.29
N LEU A 107 10.83 2.23 14.29
CA LEU A 107 9.99 1.59 15.31
C LEU A 107 9.17 2.62 16.11
N ASN A 108 9.80 3.73 16.52
CA ASN A 108 9.11 4.81 17.20
C ASN A 108 8.06 5.46 16.30
N SER A 109 8.38 5.67 15.03
CA SER A 109 7.43 6.22 14.04
C SER A 109 6.26 5.27 13.81
N ILE A 110 6.48 3.96 13.65
CA ILE A 110 5.41 2.96 13.51
C ILE A 110 4.47 3.03 14.71
N LYS A 111 5.02 3.05 15.94
CA LYS A 111 4.23 3.17 17.17
C LYS A 111 3.37 4.43 17.15
N GLU A 112 3.97 5.58 16.90
CA GLU A 112 3.29 6.88 16.85
C GLU A 112 2.16 6.89 15.81
N GLN A 113 2.44 6.42 14.59
CA GLN A 113 1.46 6.37 13.50
C GLN A 113 0.25 5.48 13.81
N ILE A 114 0.46 4.38 14.54
CA ILE A 114 -0.61 3.50 15.00
C ILE A 114 -1.42 4.16 16.12
N GLU A 115 -0.74 4.71 17.14
CA GLU A 115 -1.39 5.37 18.29
C GLU A 115 -2.21 6.58 17.87
N THR A 116 -1.72 7.36 16.90
CA THR A 116 -2.41 8.52 16.35
C THR A 116 -3.42 8.16 15.25
N LYS A 117 -3.58 6.86 14.93
CA LYS A 117 -4.51 6.34 13.89
C LYS A 117 -4.23 6.91 12.49
N GLN A 118 -3.00 7.31 12.22
CA GLN A 118 -2.55 7.72 10.90
C GLN A 118 -2.31 6.50 9.99
N MET A 119 -1.88 5.39 10.56
CA MET A 119 -1.69 4.11 9.88
C MET A 119 -2.45 2.97 10.61
N PRO A 120 -3.04 2.04 9.85
CA PRO A 120 -3.19 2.02 8.39
C PRO A 120 -4.11 3.14 7.89
N LEU A 121 -3.91 3.59 6.64
CA LEU A 121 -4.73 4.65 6.05
C LEU A 121 -6.23 4.31 6.11
N SER A 122 -7.07 5.29 6.44
CA SER A 122 -8.53 5.11 6.52
C SER A 122 -9.14 4.69 5.17
N SER A 123 -8.61 5.20 4.05
CA SER A 123 -8.99 4.78 2.70
C SER A 123 -8.68 3.31 2.43
N TYR A 124 -7.54 2.81 2.94
CA TYR A 124 -7.17 1.40 2.83
C TYR A 124 -8.10 0.52 3.68
N THR A 125 -8.29 0.83 4.95
CA THR A 125 -9.12 0.04 5.87
C THR A 125 -10.61 0.09 5.54
N LEU A 126 -11.07 1.08 4.76
CA LEU A 126 -12.43 1.12 4.22
C LEU A 126 -12.69 -0.06 3.27
N MET A 127 -11.72 -0.39 2.43
CA MET A 127 -11.79 -1.47 1.44
C MET A 127 -11.27 -2.81 2.00
N HIS A 128 -10.31 -2.77 2.94
CA HIS A 128 -9.68 -3.93 3.57
C HIS A 128 -10.01 -3.97 5.06
N LYS A 129 -11.21 -4.43 5.39
CA LYS A 129 -11.73 -4.39 6.79
C LYS A 129 -10.87 -5.20 7.76
N ASN A 130 -10.22 -6.26 7.28
CA ASN A 130 -9.32 -7.11 8.06
C ASN A 130 -7.97 -6.44 8.38
N ALA A 131 -7.64 -5.36 7.70
CA ALA A 131 -6.43 -4.57 7.96
C ALA A 131 -6.61 -3.55 9.10
N LYS A 132 -7.83 -3.39 9.61
CA LYS A 132 -8.10 -2.46 10.70
C LYS A 132 -7.54 -3.00 12.00
N LEU A 133 -6.64 -2.24 12.62
CA LEU A 133 -6.11 -2.55 13.95
C LEU A 133 -7.18 -2.23 15.00
N ASN A 134 -7.48 -3.22 15.85
CA ASN A 134 -8.34 -3.03 17.02
C ASN A 134 -7.48 -2.54 18.18
N ASN A 135 -8.01 -1.62 18.94
CA ASN A 135 -7.38 -1.15 20.18
C ASN A 135 -7.45 -2.24 21.24
#